data_aeccd80e0f191c18ec58ec6121ff6022
#
_entry.id   aeccd80e0f191c18ec58ec6121ff6022
#
_cell.length_a   1.000
_cell.length_b   1.000
_cell.length_c   1.000
_cell.angle_alpha   90.00
_cell.angle_beta   90.00
_cell.angle_gamma   90.00
#
_symmetry.space_group_name_H-M   'P 1'
#
loop_
_entity.id
_entity.type
_entity.pdbx_description
1 polymer ?
#
loop_
_entity_poly.entity_id
_entity_poly.type
_entity_poly.pdbx_seq_one_letter_code
_entity_poly.pdbx_strand_id
1 'polypeptide(L)'
;MVFKILATPSELSMKFDLHQRAALVSAHPGHELRVYGWLEKTRPVVFILTDGSGSSGPSRLHRTTSILSQVGAKPGGIFGRFTDAAIYTAILQGDFDVFYRLVDELCSQLSLQDIGYVLGDASEGYNPAHDLCRLILDAAVRRSRLLWNRCIANFDFPLIGPPDGGDPSKLDHAIRVELDEAGFQRKITAARNYSELKNEIEGAIEQNGLSLLRNEY
;
A
#
# COMPACT_ATOMS: atom_id res chain seq x y z
N MET A 1 3.91 -5.11 -15.22
CA MET A 1 3.68 -4.36 -13.97
C MET A 1 3.78 -2.90 -14.28
N VAL A 2 2.76 -2.08 -13.95
CA VAL A 2 2.83 -0.62 -14.15
C VAL A 2 2.55 0.05 -12.81
N PHE A 3 3.54 0.73 -12.20
CA PHE A 3 3.39 1.57 -11.01
C PHE A 3 3.51 3.03 -11.40
N LYS A 4 2.69 3.89 -10.82
CA LYS A 4 2.80 5.33 -11.01
C LYS A 4 4.01 5.86 -10.24
N ILE A 5 4.97 6.45 -10.95
CA ILE A 5 6.15 7.07 -10.34
C ILE A 5 5.77 8.49 -9.92
N LEU A 6 5.80 8.77 -8.62
CA LEU A 6 5.72 10.14 -8.06
C LEU A 6 7.13 10.78 -7.94
N ALA A 7 8.07 10.37 -8.80
CA ALA A 7 9.40 10.98 -8.83
C ALA A 7 9.42 12.16 -9.80
N THR A 8 10.10 13.24 -9.42
CA THR A 8 10.38 14.34 -10.34
C THR A 8 11.29 13.86 -11.49
N PRO A 9 11.24 14.45 -12.71
CA PRO A 9 12.08 14.04 -13.84
C PRO A 9 13.59 13.98 -13.56
N SER A 10 14.07 14.76 -12.57
CA SER A 10 15.48 14.75 -12.13
C SER A 10 15.81 13.54 -11.22
N GLU A 11 14.82 12.86 -10.65
CA GLU A 11 14.98 11.68 -9.80
C GLU A 11 14.90 10.36 -10.59
N LEU A 12 14.32 10.39 -11.79
CA LEU A 12 14.22 9.27 -12.74
C LEU A 12 15.56 8.86 -13.36
N SER A 13 16.64 9.64 -13.17
CA SER A 13 17.98 9.27 -13.68
C SER A 13 18.70 8.20 -12.84
N MET A 14 18.19 7.87 -11.64
CA MET A 14 18.69 6.72 -10.90
C MET A 14 18.04 5.45 -11.44
N LYS A 15 18.86 4.50 -11.86
CA LYS A 15 18.41 3.18 -12.31
C LYS A 15 17.62 2.54 -11.17
N PHE A 16 16.30 2.60 -11.28
CA PHE A 16 15.40 1.91 -10.35
C PHE A 16 15.53 0.39 -10.58
N ASP A 17 15.82 -0.33 -9.52
CA ASP A 17 15.96 -1.79 -9.56
C ASP A 17 14.86 -2.43 -8.71
N LEU A 18 13.94 -3.14 -9.37
CA LEU A 18 12.85 -3.91 -8.74
C LEU A 18 13.34 -5.04 -7.81
N HIS A 19 14.63 -5.42 -7.90
CA HIS A 19 15.22 -6.42 -7.01
C HIS A 19 15.64 -5.85 -5.65
N GLN A 20 15.62 -4.52 -5.49
CA GLN A 20 15.83 -3.91 -4.19
C GLN A 20 14.74 -4.33 -3.21
N ARG A 21 15.08 -4.29 -1.92
CA ARG A 21 14.13 -4.62 -0.87
C ARG A 21 12.98 -3.61 -0.86
N ALA A 22 11.76 -4.13 -0.87
CA ALA A 22 10.54 -3.34 -0.95
C ALA A 22 9.81 -3.23 0.38
N ALA A 23 9.03 -2.17 0.54
CA ALA A 23 8.00 -2.10 1.57
C ALA A 23 6.64 -1.73 0.97
N LEU A 24 5.57 -2.29 1.55
CA LEU A 24 4.20 -1.87 1.36
C LEU A 24 3.78 -1.05 2.58
N VAL A 25 3.16 0.10 2.36
CA VAL A 25 2.60 0.94 3.44
C VAL A 25 1.16 1.26 3.11
N SER A 26 0.22 0.78 3.92
CA SER A 26 -1.20 0.97 3.70
C SER A 26 -1.94 1.41 4.95
N ALA A 27 -3.07 2.10 4.77
CA ALA A 27 -3.91 2.57 5.86
C ALA A 27 -4.61 1.41 6.57
N HIS A 28 -5.17 0.48 5.80
CA HIS A 28 -6.03 -0.59 6.33
C HIS A 28 -5.64 -1.98 5.82
N PRO A 29 -5.93 -3.05 6.61
CA PRO A 29 -5.90 -4.42 6.13
C PRO A 29 -6.88 -4.63 4.96
N GLY A 30 -6.42 -5.33 3.93
CA GLY A 30 -7.18 -5.62 2.69
C GLY A 30 -6.68 -4.84 1.47
N HIS A 31 -6.01 -3.70 1.64
CA HIS A 31 -5.45 -2.93 0.53
C HIS A 31 -4.39 -3.71 -0.25
N GLU A 32 -3.67 -4.61 0.42
CA GLU A 32 -2.68 -5.49 -0.20
C GLU A 32 -3.25 -6.38 -1.31
N LEU A 33 -4.56 -6.59 -1.33
CA LEU A 33 -5.23 -7.34 -2.40
C LEU A 33 -5.16 -6.63 -3.76
N ARG A 34 -5.06 -5.30 -3.77
CA ARG A 34 -4.90 -4.52 -5.00
C ARG A 34 -3.59 -4.86 -5.73
N VAL A 35 -2.55 -5.16 -4.97
CA VAL A 35 -1.18 -5.40 -5.42
C VAL A 35 -0.68 -6.80 -5.05
N TYR A 36 -1.58 -7.77 -5.03
CA TYR A 36 -1.31 -9.15 -4.59
C TYR A 36 -0.17 -9.83 -5.37
N GLY A 37 -0.14 -9.67 -6.69
CA GLY A 37 0.90 -10.27 -7.53
C GLY A 37 2.26 -9.61 -7.32
N TRP A 38 2.29 -8.30 -7.11
CA TRP A 38 3.50 -7.61 -6.71
C TRP A 38 3.96 -8.10 -5.32
N LEU A 39 3.04 -8.22 -4.36
CA LEU A 39 3.30 -8.73 -3.02
C LEU A 39 3.94 -10.15 -3.06
N GLU A 40 3.39 -11.04 -3.89
CA GLU A 40 3.89 -12.41 -4.09
C GLU A 40 5.30 -12.44 -4.70
N LYS A 41 5.58 -11.54 -5.64
CA LYS A 41 6.89 -11.47 -6.32
C LYS A 41 7.97 -10.85 -5.46
N THR A 42 7.65 -9.79 -4.73
CA THR A 42 8.66 -8.97 -4.02
C THR A 42 8.83 -9.36 -2.56
N ARG A 43 7.81 -10.01 -1.95
CA ARG A 43 7.80 -10.40 -0.53
C ARG A 43 8.21 -9.24 0.38
N PRO A 44 7.54 -8.09 0.31
CA PRO A 44 7.99 -6.87 0.97
C PRO A 44 7.84 -6.95 2.48
N VAL A 45 8.38 -5.95 3.15
CA VAL A 45 7.98 -5.62 4.52
C VAL A 45 6.68 -4.83 4.45
N VAL A 46 5.66 -5.23 5.24
CA VAL A 46 4.32 -4.64 5.17
C VAL A 46 4.00 -3.86 6.43
N PHE A 47 3.75 -2.58 6.26
CA PHE A 47 3.30 -1.66 7.30
C PHE A 47 1.83 -1.35 7.08
N ILE A 48 1.03 -1.46 8.13
CA ILE A 48 -0.40 -1.15 8.11
C ILE A 48 -0.71 -0.24 9.29
N LEU A 49 -1.33 0.89 9.03
CA LEU A 49 -1.57 1.91 10.04
C LEU A 49 -2.63 1.46 11.05
N THR A 50 -3.79 0.98 10.57
CA THR A 50 -4.91 0.60 11.42
C THR A 50 -5.22 -0.89 11.38
N ASP A 51 -6.06 -1.34 12.29
CA ASP A 51 -6.49 -2.74 12.39
C ASP A 51 -7.66 -3.10 11.45
N GLY A 52 -8.23 -2.12 10.73
CA GLY A 52 -9.34 -2.31 9.83
C GLY A 52 -10.68 -2.60 10.51
N SER A 53 -10.84 -2.22 11.79
CA SER A 53 -12.08 -2.46 12.55
C SER A 53 -13.24 -1.56 12.13
N GLY A 54 -13.01 -0.54 11.29
CA GLY A 54 -14.03 0.43 10.91
C GLY A 54 -14.54 1.21 12.11
N SER A 55 -15.84 1.49 12.16
CA SER A 55 -16.45 2.25 13.27
C SER A 55 -16.58 1.42 14.55
N SER A 56 -16.75 0.09 14.47
CA SER A 56 -17.03 -0.76 15.64
C SER A 56 -16.89 -2.26 15.35
N GLY A 57 -16.29 -2.63 14.22
CA GLY A 57 -16.13 -4.03 13.83
C GLY A 57 -14.92 -4.72 14.48
N PRO A 58 -14.74 -6.01 14.23
CA PRO A 58 -13.53 -6.72 14.62
C PRO A 58 -12.34 -6.33 13.75
N SER A 59 -11.12 -6.46 14.30
CA SER A 59 -9.89 -6.30 13.55
C SER A 59 -9.81 -7.28 12.37
N ARG A 60 -9.35 -6.79 11.21
CA ARG A 60 -9.15 -7.56 9.99
C ARG A 60 -7.69 -8.04 9.81
N LEU A 61 -6.81 -7.75 10.76
CA LEU A 61 -5.37 -8.08 10.68
C LEU A 61 -5.09 -9.56 10.48
N HIS A 62 -5.93 -10.45 11.04
CA HIS A 62 -5.75 -11.88 10.89
C HIS A 62 -5.84 -12.34 9.42
N ARG A 63 -6.68 -11.66 8.60
CA ARG A 63 -6.79 -11.95 7.16
C ARG A 63 -5.51 -11.55 6.42
N THR A 64 -5.07 -10.32 6.62
CA THR A 64 -3.81 -9.85 6.04
C THR A 64 -2.63 -10.69 6.51
N THR A 65 -2.54 -11.04 7.81
CA THR A 65 -1.50 -11.93 8.33
C THR A 65 -1.47 -13.28 7.59
N SER A 66 -2.65 -13.85 7.30
CA SER A 66 -2.76 -15.08 6.51
C SER A 66 -2.22 -14.91 5.09
N ILE A 67 -2.59 -13.79 4.41
CA ILE A 67 -2.10 -13.46 3.07
C ILE A 67 -0.57 -13.31 3.08
N LEU A 68 -0.02 -12.52 4.01
CA LEU A 68 1.42 -12.31 4.11
C LEU A 68 2.18 -13.63 4.30
N SER A 69 1.66 -14.52 5.16
CA SER A 69 2.24 -15.85 5.37
C SER A 69 2.25 -16.68 4.09
N GLN A 70 1.16 -16.66 3.31
CA GLN A 70 1.05 -17.41 2.05
C GLN A 70 2.04 -16.94 0.99
N VAL A 71 2.26 -15.62 0.87
CA VAL A 71 3.16 -15.05 -0.12
C VAL A 71 4.61 -14.92 0.38
N GLY A 72 4.88 -15.18 1.65
CA GLY A 72 6.21 -15.06 2.26
C GLY A 72 6.64 -13.61 2.56
N ALA A 73 5.68 -12.67 2.59
CA ALA A 73 5.89 -11.31 3.07
C ALA A 73 5.90 -11.24 4.61
N LYS A 74 6.40 -10.15 5.19
CA LYS A 74 6.55 -10.02 6.64
C LYS A 74 5.93 -8.72 7.14
N PRO A 75 5.26 -8.73 8.31
CA PRO A 75 4.81 -7.49 8.94
C PRO A 75 6.02 -6.65 9.40
N GLY A 76 5.88 -5.32 9.26
CA GLY A 76 6.79 -4.33 9.84
C GLY A 76 6.42 -3.94 11.27
N GLY A 77 7.13 -2.97 11.85
CA GLY A 77 6.90 -2.52 13.23
C GLY A 77 5.59 -1.74 13.42
N ILE A 78 5.05 -1.14 12.37
CA ILE A 78 3.71 -0.52 12.35
C ILE A 78 2.78 -1.51 11.64
N PHE A 79 1.98 -2.24 12.41
CA PHE A 79 1.09 -3.26 11.85
C PHE A 79 -0.23 -3.33 12.64
N GLY A 80 -1.21 -2.53 12.21
CA GLY A 80 -2.53 -2.45 12.83
C GLY A 80 -2.50 -1.95 14.28
N ARG A 81 -1.63 -0.98 14.56
CA ARG A 81 -1.41 -0.46 15.91
C ARG A 81 -2.59 0.33 16.45
N PHE A 82 -3.34 0.95 15.57
CA PHE A 82 -4.49 1.79 15.90
C PHE A 82 -5.78 1.14 15.43
N THR A 83 -6.88 1.40 16.14
CA THR A 83 -8.19 1.19 15.56
C THR A 83 -8.48 2.29 14.53
N ASP A 84 -9.37 2.04 13.58
CA ASP A 84 -9.79 3.07 12.64
C ASP A 84 -10.37 4.27 13.39
N ALA A 85 -11.21 4.03 14.39
CA ALA A 85 -11.79 5.09 15.23
C ALA A 85 -10.72 5.95 15.94
N ALA A 86 -9.62 5.35 16.39
CA ALA A 86 -8.53 6.09 17.03
C ALA A 86 -7.83 7.05 16.05
N ILE A 87 -7.57 6.60 14.82
CA ILE A 87 -6.97 7.46 13.79
C ILE A 87 -7.92 8.57 13.37
N TYR A 88 -9.20 8.29 13.16
CA TYR A 88 -10.19 9.35 12.86
C TYR A 88 -10.29 10.36 14.00
N THR A 89 -10.26 9.91 15.25
CA THR A 89 -10.24 10.81 16.41
C THR A 89 -9.01 11.70 16.41
N ALA A 90 -7.82 11.13 16.17
CA ALA A 90 -6.58 11.89 16.10
C ALA A 90 -6.61 12.94 14.96
N ILE A 91 -7.17 12.59 13.79
CA ILE A 91 -7.36 13.54 12.68
C ILE A 91 -8.27 14.69 13.11
N LEU A 92 -9.43 14.39 13.68
CA LEU A 92 -10.42 15.41 14.09
C LEU A 92 -9.90 16.33 15.21
N GLN A 93 -9.05 15.81 16.09
CA GLN A 93 -8.44 16.58 17.19
C GLN A 93 -7.16 17.32 16.78
N GLY A 94 -6.64 17.06 15.59
CA GLY A 94 -5.35 17.63 15.14
C GLY A 94 -4.18 17.13 15.99
N ASP A 95 -4.18 15.84 16.39
CA ASP A 95 -3.11 15.23 17.18
C ASP A 95 -1.87 14.98 16.32
N PHE A 96 -1.18 16.06 15.96
CA PHE A 96 0.02 16.01 15.13
C PHE A 96 1.17 15.22 15.78
N ASP A 97 1.22 15.10 17.10
CA ASP A 97 2.28 14.37 17.79
C ASP A 97 2.23 12.87 17.47
N VAL A 98 1.04 12.30 17.34
CA VAL A 98 0.88 10.91 16.88
C VAL A 98 1.44 10.75 15.47
N PHE A 99 1.11 11.69 14.57
CA PHE A 99 1.53 11.60 13.16
C PHE A 99 3.04 11.80 12.99
N TYR A 100 3.64 12.75 13.73
CA TYR A 100 5.10 12.94 13.73
C TYR A 100 5.85 11.70 14.24
N ARG A 101 5.37 11.08 15.32
CA ARG A 101 5.98 9.82 15.82
C ARG A 101 5.89 8.70 14.79
N LEU A 102 4.77 8.57 14.05
CA LEU A 102 4.64 7.60 12.97
C LEU A 102 5.60 7.86 11.82
N VAL A 103 5.78 9.12 11.42
CA VAL A 103 6.77 9.52 10.40
C VAL A 103 8.18 9.13 10.84
N ASP A 104 8.56 9.44 12.08
CA ASP A 104 9.90 9.15 12.61
C ASP A 104 10.16 7.66 12.71
N GLU A 105 9.17 6.90 13.18
CA GLU A 105 9.27 5.45 13.27
C GLU A 105 9.34 4.80 11.89
N LEU A 106 8.45 5.16 10.96
CA LEU A 106 8.46 4.61 9.60
C LEU A 106 9.78 4.93 8.91
N CYS A 107 10.25 6.19 8.98
CA CYS A 107 11.53 6.62 8.46
C CYS A 107 12.69 5.74 8.99
N SER A 108 12.72 5.51 10.31
CA SER A 108 13.72 4.65 10.96
C SER A 108 13.64 3.20 10.48
N GLN A 109 12.42 2.64 10.40
CA GLN A 109 12.19 1.27 9.94
C GLN A 109 12.61 1.08 8.48
N LEU A 110 12.30 2.02 7.60
CA LEU A 110 12.71 1.98 6.20
C LEU A 110 14.24 1.96 6.06
N SER A 111 14.93 2.75 6.89
CA SER A 111 16.39 2.79 6.89
C SER A 111 17.02 1.53 7.47
N LEU A 112 16.58 1.08 8.65
CA LEU A 112 17.09 -0.10 9.34
C LEU A 112 16.93 -1.38 8.52
N GLN A 113 15.87 -1.46 7.74
CA GLN A 113 15.57 -2.61 6.90
C GLN A 113 16.14 -2.51 5.49
N ASP A 114 16.92 -1.46 5.20
CA ASP A 114 17.53 -1.22 3.89
C ASP A 114 16.53 -1.22 2.74
N ILE A 115 15.38 -0.55 2.94
CA ILE A 115 14.33 -0.46 1.91
C ILE A 115 14.81 0.45 0.77
N GLY A 116 14.78 -0.07 -0.45
CA GLY A 116 15.16 0.67 -1.66
C GLY A 116 13.97 1.35 -2.35
N TYR A 117 12.76 0.82 -2.17
CA TYR A 117 11.54 1.46 -2.67
C TYR A 117 10.32 1.11 -1.83
N VAL A 118 9.33 1.97 -1.88
CA VAL A 118 8.06 1.80 -1.17
C VAL A 118 6.89 1.88 -2.16
N LEU A 119 5.85 1.14 -1.85
CA LEU A 119 4.55 1.20 -2.49
C LEU A 119 3.52 1.52 -1.42
N GLY A 120 2.61 2.45 -1.66
CA GLY A 120 1.59 2.80 -0.69
C GLY A 120 0.27 3.22 -1.34
N ASP A 121 -0.75 3.40 -0.51
CA ASP A 121 -2.05 3.90 -0.93
C ASP A 121 -1.90 5.24 -1.67
N ALA A 122 -2.63 5.43 -2.76
CA ALA A 122 -2.75 6.74 -3.40
C ALA A 122 -3.57 7.70 -2.53
N SER A 123 -3.28 8.99 -2.60
CA SER A 123 -4.18 10.01 -2.05
C SER A 123 -5.33 10.23 -3.02
N GLU A 124 -6.54 9.97 -2.57
CA GLU A 124 -7.75 10.00 -3.42
C GLU A 124 -8.80 10.99 -2.92
N GLY A 125 -8.63 11.59 -1.73
CA GLY A 125 -9.47 12.66 -1.20
C GLY A 125 -10.86 12.21 -0.70
N TYR A 126 -11.11 10.90 -0.58
CA TYR A 126 -12.40 10.40 -0.10
C TYR A 126 -12.34 9.76 1.30
N ASN A 127 -11.19 9.25 1.70
CA ASN A 127 -10.98 8.64 3.01
C ASN A 127 -9.77 9.32 3.70
N PRO A 128 -10.01 10.10 4.77
CA PRO A 128 -8.94 10.84 5.45
C PRO A 128 -7.83 9.95 6.01
N ALA A 129 -8.11 8.70 6.40
CA ALA A 129 -7.08 7.79 6.90
C ALA A 129 -6.15 7.30 5.76
N HIS A 130 -6.67 7.11 4.53
CA HIS A 130 -5.85 6.80 3.35
C HIS A 130 -4.91 7.96 3.03
N ASP A 131 -5.47 9.17 2.93
CA ASP A 131 -4.69 10.37 2.62
C ASP A 131 -3.64 10.65 3.70
N LEU A 132 -3.99 10.46 4.98
CA LEU A 132 -3.04 10.58 6.09
C LEU A 132 -1.91 9.54 5.98
N CYS A 133 -2.24 8.29 5.68
CA CYS A 133 -1.24 7.23 5.48
C CYS A 133 -0.26 7.60 4.36
N ARG A 134 -0.76 8.12 3.24
CA ARG A 134 0.05 8.63 2.13
C ARG A 134 0.97 9.77 2.58
N LEU A 135 0.43 10.75 3.31
CA LEU A 135 1.22 11.89 3.83
C LEU A 135 2.32 11.43 4.78
N ILE A 136 2.04 10.47 5.68
CA ILE A 136 3.03 9.89 6.59
C ILE A 136 4.15 9.21 5.80
N LEU A 137 3.80 8.42 4.78
CA LEU A 137 4.78 7.75 3.93
C LEU A 137 5.66 8.74 3.18
N ASP A 138 5.07 9.75 2.53
CA ASP A 138 5.80 10.78 1.80
C ASP A 138 6.77 11.54 2.72
N ALA A 139 6.31 11.91 3.91
CA ALA A 139 7.14 12.57 4.91
C ALA A 139 8.29 11.67 5.39
N ALA A 140 8.05 10.37 5.62
CA ALA A 140 9.06 9.41 6.05
C ALA A 140 10.15 9.20 4.99
N VAL A 141 9.75 9.06 3.71
CA VAL A 141 10.69 8.94 2.58
C VAL A 141 11.54 10.21 2.44
N ARG A 142 10.88 11.39 2.47
CA ARG A 142 11.58 12.67 2.41
C ARG A 142 12.56 12.84 3.57
N ARG A 143 12.16 12.46 4.78
CA ARG A 143 13.00 12.52 5.98
C ARG A 143 14.20 11.57 5.88
N SER A 144 14.04 10.36 5.31
CA SER A 144 15.14 9.42 5.05
C SER A 144 16.21 10.04 4.15
N ARG A 145 15.80 10.79 3.13
CA ARG A 145 16.72 11.51 2.24
C ARG A 145 17.49 12.60 3.01
N LEU A 146 16.79 13.37 3.84
CA LEU A 146 17.40 14.48 4.57
C LEU A 146 18.37 14.02 5.67
N LEU A 147 18.03 12.96 6.41
CA LEU A 147 18.82 12.50 7.55
C LEU A 147 19.98 11.58 7.15
N TRP A 148 19.78 10.74 6.14
CA TRP A 148 20.73 9.66 5.81
C TRP A 148 21.15 9.66 4.34
N ASN A 149 20.79 10.69 3.58
CA ASN A 149 21.07 10.80 2.14
C ASN A 149 20.59 9.55 1.36
N ARG A 150 19.49 8.92 1.81
CA ARG A 150 18.92 7.74 1.17
C ARG A 150 17.85 8.14 0.17
N CYS A 151 18.00 7.72 -1.07
CA CYS A 151 16.97 7.85 -2.07
C CYS A 151 16.13 6.57 -2.10
N ILE A 152 14.92 6.65 -1.58
CA ILE A 152 13.92 5.59 -1.61
C ILE A 152 12.91 5.96 -2.70
N ALA A 153 12.77 5.12 -3.73
CA ALA A 153 11.75 5.34 -4.75
C ALA A 153 10.36 5.16 -4.12
N ASN A 154 9.43 6.06 -4.43
CA ASN A 154 8.14 6.13 -3.75
C ASN A 154 7.01 6.06 -4.78
N PHE A 155 6.23 4.99 -4.69
CA PHE A 155 5.14 4.66 -5.62
C PHE A 155 3.81 4.66 -4.90
N ASP A 156 2.73 4.86 -5.64
CA ASP A 156 1.37 4.70 -5.15
C ASP A 156 0.54 3.79 -6.05
N PHE A 157 -0.54 3.23 -5.50
CA PHE A 157 -1.54 2.47 -6.25
C PHE A 157 -2.95 2.94 -5.89
N PRO A 158 -3.88 2.97 -6.87
CA PRO A 158 -5.24 3.42 -6.63
C PRO A 158 -6.04 2.38 -5.85
N LEU A 159 -6.86 2.85 -4.91
CA LEU A 159 -7.78 2.02 -4.14
C LEU A 159 -9.17 2.00 -4.76
N ILE A 160 -9.57 3.09 -5.41
CA ILE A 160 -10.87 3.24 -6.09
C ILE A 160 -10.69 3.18 -7.61
N GLY A 161 -11.72 2.68 -8.28
CA GLY A 161 -11.76 2.64 -9.74
C GLY A 161 -10.87 1.56 -10.36
N PRO A 162 -10.58 1.70 -11.66
CA PRO A 162 -9.75 0.73 -12.38
C PRO A 162 -8.30 0.76 -11.89
N PRO A 163 -7.58 -0.38 -11.98
CA PRO A 163 -6.21 -0.47 -11.48
C PRO A 163 -5.22 0.52 -12.11
N ASP A 164 -5.47 0.97 -13.34
CA ASP A 164 -4.64 1.95 -14.07
C ASP A 164 -4.97 3.42 -13.70
N GLY A 165 -5.87 3.64 -12.75
CA GLY A 165 -6.31 4.96 -12.34
C GLY A 165 -7.13 5.72 -13.37
N GLY A 166 -7.44 5.11 -14.54
CA GLY A 166 -8.27 5.69 -15.59
C GLY A 166 -7.68 6.89 -16.33
N ASP A 167 -6.42 7.23 -16.11
CA ASP A 167 -5.73 8.35 -16.77
C ASP A 167 -4.56 7.85 -17.63
N PRO A 168 -4.72 7.76 -18.95
CA PRO A 168 -3.69 7.27 -19.86
C PRO A 168 -2.36 8.04 -19.77
N SER A 169 -2.40 9.35 -19.43
CA SER A 169 -1.18 10.17 -19.33
C SER A 169 -0.26 9.75 -18.18
N LYS A 170 -0.78 9.03 -17.22
CA LYS A 170 -0.04 8.51 -16.06
C LYS A 170 0.64 7.17 -16.35
N LEU A 171 0.23 6.47 -17.42
CA LEU A 171 0.77 5.16 -17.77
C LEU A 171 2.23 5.20 -18.24
N ASP A 172 2.68 6.33 -18.79
CA ASP A 172 4.07 6.51 -19.22
C ASP A 172 5.07 6.48 -18.03
N HIS A 173 4.59 6.68 -16.81
CA HIS A 173 5.37 6.73 -15.58
C HIS A 173 4.99 5.61 -14.60
N ALA A 174 4.27 4.63 -15.06
CA ALA A 174 3.73 3.56 -14.24
C ALA A 174 4.43 2.22 -14.52
N ILE A 175 4.54 1.34 -13.52
CA ILE A 175 5.08 -0.02 -13.65
C ILE A 175 3.92 -1.02 -13.56
N ARG A 176 3.67 -1.81 -14.59
CA ARG A 176 2.56 -2.77 -14.65
C ARG A 176 2.96 -4.18 -14.21
N VAL A 177 2.17 -4.83 -13.33
CA VAL A 177 2.21 -6.29 -13.10
C VAL A 177 1.07 -6.95 -13.84
N GLU A 178 1.38 -7.77 -14.83
CA GLU A 178 0.42 -8.66 -15.44
C GLU A 178 0.53 -10.05 -14.81
N LEU A 179 -0.57 -10.54 -14.26
CA LEU A 179 -0.64 -11.86 -13.65
C LEU A 179 -0.87 -12.93 -14.71
N ASP A 180 -0.09 -13.99 -14.66
CA ASP A 180 -0.43 -15.23 -15.35
C ASP A 180 -1.70 -15.86 -14.77
N GLU A 181 -2.24 -16.90 -15.42
CA GLU A 181 -3.48 -17.54 -14.98
C GLU A 181 -3.38 -18.04 -13.54
N ALA A 182 -2.28 -18.67 -13.15
CA ALA A 182 -2.09 -19.21 -11.81
C ALA A 182 -2.02 -18.10 -10.74
N GLY A 183 -1.27 -17.03 -11.00
CA GLY A 183 -1.19 -15.85 -10.12
C GLY A 183 -2.54 -15.15 -9.98
N PHE A 184 -3.25 -15.01 -11.10
CA PHE A 184 -4.60 -14.45 -11.10
C PHE A 184 -5.57 -15.27 -10.26
N GLN A 185 -5.58 -16.60 -10.40
CA GLN A 185 -6.43 -17.48 -9.59
C GLN A 185 -6.08 -17.40 -8.08
N ARG A 186 -4.79 -17.28 -7.73
CA ARG A 186 -4.39 -17.07 -6.33
C ARG A 186 -4.91 -15.74 -5.78
N LYS A 187 -4.79 -14.65 -6.54
CA LYS A 187 -5.32 -13.33 -6.17
C LYS A 187 -6.83 -13.39 -5.93
N ILE A 188 -7.59 -13.96 -6.88
CA ILE A 188 -9.05 -14.09 -6.76
C ILE A 188 -9.43 -14.96 -5.56
N THR A 189 -8.70 -16.04 -5.31
CA THR A 189 -8.94 -16.90 -4.14
C THR A 189 -8.68 -16.13 -2.84
N ALA A 190 -7.58 -15.39 -2.75
CA ALA A 190 -7.27 -14.55 -1.58
C ALA A 190 -8.37 -13.49 -1.35
N ALA A 191 -8.81 -12.81 -2.42
CA ALA A 191 -9.86 -11.81 -2.35
C ALA A 191 -11.19 -12.42 -1.87
N ARG A 192 -11.64 -13.54 -2.43
CA ARG A 192 -12.87 -14.22 -2.03
C ARG A 192 -12.86 -14.75 -0.60
N ASN A 193 -11.68 -15.13 -0.10
CA ASN A 193 -11.50 -15.56 1.29
C ASN A 193 -11.49 -14.41 2.29
N TYR A 194 -11.47 -13.16 1.81
CA TYR A 194 -11.54 -11.96 2.64
C TYR A 194 -13.01 -11.60 2.91
N SER A 195 -13.67 -12.34 3.82
CA SER A 195 -15.12 -12.28 4.03
C SER A 195 -15.62 -10.88 4.42
N GLU A 196 -14.78 -10.10 5.13
CA GLU A 196 -15.11 -8.77 5.62
C GLU A 196 -15.12 -7.70 4.50
N LEU A 197 -14.52 -8.01 3.34
CA LEU A 197 -14.50 -7.15 2.14
C LEU A 197 -15.30 -7.73 0.98
N LYS A 198 -16.16 -8.73 1.26
CA LYS A 198 -16.90 -9.43 0.20
C LYS A 198 -17.70 -8.49 -0.70
N ASN A 199 -18.44 -7.57 -0.08
CA ASN A 199 -19.32 -6.65 -0.82
C ASN A 199 -18.52 -5.67 -1.68
N GLU A 200 -17.40 -5.16 -1.16
CA GLU A 200 -16.50 -4.25 -1.88
C GLU A 200 -15.83 -4.97 -3.05
N ILE A 201 -15.41 -6.22 -2.85
CA ILE A 201 -14.76 -7.04 -3.89
C ILE A 201 -15.77 -7.42 -4.97
N GLU A 202 -16.96 -7.88 -4.61
CA GLU A 202 -18.03 -8.22 -5.55
C GLU A 202 -18.46 -6.98 -6.34
N GLY A 203 -18.67 -5.84 -5.67
CA GLY A 203 -18.98 -4.57 -6.33
C GLY A 203 -17.89 -4.10 -7.30
N ALA A 204 -16.61 -4.24 -6.94
CA ALA A 204 -15.50 -3.92 -7.84
C ALA A 204 -15.45 -4.85 -9.07
N ILE A 205 -15.76 -6.14 -8.89
CA ILE A 205 -15.84 -7.11 -9.99
C ILE A 205 -17.02 -6.79 -10.93
N GLU A 206 -18.17 -6.45 -10.37
CA GLU A 206 -19.37 -6.10 -11.15
C GLU A 206 -19.15 -4.82 -11.97
N GLN A 207 -18.52 -3.81 -11.38
CA GLN A 207 -18.29 -2.52 -12.05
C GLN A 207 -17.21 -2.58 -13.12
N ASN A 208 -16.12 -3.32 -12.88
CA ASN A 208 -14.92 -3.27 -13.70
C ASN A 208 -14.67 -4.55 -14.50
N GLY A 209 -15.37 -5.65 -14.17
CA GLY A 209 -15.11 -6.96 -14.72
C GLY A 209 -13.93 -7.69 -14.07
N LEU A 210 -14.04 -9.00 -13.96
CA LEU A 210 -13.04 -9.85 -13.30
C LEU A 210 -11.66 -9.78 -13.98
N SER A 211 -11.63 -9.65 -15.31
CA SER A 211 -10.39 -9.58 -16.09
C SER A 211 -9.50 -8.39 -15.76
N LEU A 212 -10.10 -7.29 -15.27
CA LEU A 212 -9.34 -6.08 -14.90
C LEU A 212 -8.42 -6.34 -13.70
N LEU A 213 -8.82 -7.23 -12.78
CA LEU A 213 -8.02 -7.60 -11.61
C LEU A 213 -6.75 -8.39 -11.95
N ARG A 214 -6.58 -8.80 -13.23
CA ARG A 214 -5.36 -9.46 -13.72
C ARG A 214 -4.18 -8.49 -13.81
N ASN A 215 -4.44 -7.22 -13.93
CA ASN A 215 -3.42 -6.18 -14.00
C ASN A 215 -3.35 -5.42 -12.68
N GLU A 216 -2.14 -5.14 -12.23
CA GLU A 216 -1.85 -4.26 -11.10
C GLU A 216 -0.98 -3.11 -11.62
N TYR A 217 -1.20 -1.92 -11.11
CA TYR A 217 -0.56 -0.71 -11.59
C TYR A 217 -0.04 0.11 -10.44
#